data_806b52d06e3a08af01b7dbcc64bcc4ca
#
_entry.id   806b52d06e3a08af01b7dbcc64bcc4ca
#
_cell.length_a   1.000
_cell.length_b   1.000
_cell.length_c   1.000
_cell.angle_alpha   90.00
_cell.angle_beta   90.00
_cell.angle_gamma   90.00
#
_symmetry.space_group_name_H-M   'P 1'
#
loop_
_entity.id
_entity.type
_entity.pdbx_description
1 polymer ?
#
loop_
_entity_poly.entity_id
_entity_poly.type
_entity_poly.pdbx_seq_one_letter_code
_entity_poly.pdbx_strand_id
1 'polypeptide(L)'
;MNAAELERYLHERIPLSRAMAIQVRTAGAGGVQIYAPLAPNINHRDTVFGGSASAVAMLAAWSALHVRMRAEGIDPRIVIRRNAMSYERPITAGFTATSAPPEHEAWTRLVATLARGRPARVRIMARV
;
A
#
# COMPACT_ATOMS: atom_id res chain seq x y z
N MET A 1 0.90 -1.99 -14.39
CA MET A 1 2.15 -1.91 -13.62
C MET A 1 2.38 -3.25 -12.95
N ASN A 2 3.50 -3.88 -13.23
CA ASN A 2 3.86 -5.14 -12.59
C ASN A 2 4.63 -4.91 -11.29
N ALA A 3 4.99 -5.99 -10.59
CA ALA A 3 5.68 -5.91 -9.29
C ALA A 3 7.00 -5.15 -9.37
N ALA A 4 7.83 -5.44 -10.38
CA ALA A 4 9.13 -4.77 -10.54
C ALA A 4 8.99 -3.28 -10.84
N GLU A 5 8.03 -2.91 -11.65
CA GLU A 5 7.74 -1.51 -11.98
C GLU A 5 7.24 -0.74 -10.76
N LEU A 6 6.35 -1.35 -9.99
CA LEU A 6 5.83 -0.74 -8.77
C LEU A 6 6.94 -0.57 -7.73
N GLU A 7 7.76 -1.59 -7.52
CA GLU A 7 8.88 -1.50 -6.56
C GLU A 7 9.83 -0.36 -6.92
N ARG A 8 10.21 -0.26 -8.17
CA ARG A 8 11.06 0.82 -8.67
C ARG A 8 10.41 2.17 -8.43
N TYR A 9 9.13 2.29 -8.78
CA TYR A 9 8.37 3.53 -8.57
C TYR A 9 8.37 3.94 -7.10
N LEU A 10 8.06 3.01 -6.19
CA LEU A 10 8.03 3.28 -4.76
C LEU A 10 9.41 3.71 -4.24
N HIS A 11 10.46 2.98 -4.62
CA HIS A 11 11.83 3.31 -4.19
C HIS A 11 12.29 4.68 -4.67
N GLU A 12 11.89 5.08 -5.87
CA GLU A 12 12.28 6.36 -6.44
C GLU A 12 11.47 7.53 -5.89
N ARG A 13 10.18 7.32 -5.65
CA ARG A 13 9.24 8.39 -5.29
C ARG A 13 9.02 8.53 -3.80
N ILE A 14 9.20 7.45 -3.06
CA ILE A 14 9.02 7.42 -1.62
C ILE A 14 10.31 6.87 -0.98
N PRO A 15 11.29 7.75 -0.69
CA PRO A 15 12.60 7.29 -0.19
C PRO A 15 12.52 6.41 1.06
N LEU A 16 11.53 6.62 1.93
CA LEU A 16 11.32 5.78 3.10
C LEU A 16 11.09 4.31 2.73
N SER A 17 10.46 4.04 1.59
CA SER A 17 10.22 2.67 1.14
C SER A 17 11.54 1.94 0.87
N ARG A 18 12.53 2.65 0.37
CA ARG A 18 13.89 2.12 0.19
C ARG A 18 14.57 1.86 1.54
N ALA A 19 14.45 2.79 2.47
CA ALA A 19 15.03 2.63 3.81
C ALA A 19 14.45 1.44 4.55
N MET A 20 13.15 1.17 4.37
CA MET A 20 12.50 -0.02 4.92
C MET A 20 12.85 -1.30 4.15
N ALA A 21 13.57 -1.19 3.04
CA ALA A 21 13.95 -2.30 2.17
C ALA A 21 12.75 -3.12 1.67
N ILE A 22 11.67 -2.45 1.32
CA ILE A 22 10.46 -3.13 0.84
C ILE A 22 10.72 -3.82 -0.50
N GLN A 23 10.04 -4.93 -0.70
CA GLN A 23 10.03 -5.68 -1.95
C GLN A 23 8.59 -5.93 -2.36
N VAL A 24 8.24 -5.56 -3.58
CA VAL A 24 6.91 -5.85 -4.10
C VAL A 24 6.88 -7.29 -4.61
N ARG A 25 6.12 -8.14 -3.95
CA ARG A 25 5.99 -9.56 -4.31
C ARG A 25 5.04 -9.77 -5.47
N THR A 26 3.89 -9.11 -5.40
CA THR A 26 2.88 -9.17 -6.47
C THR A 26 2.23 -7.80 -6.65
N ALA A 27 1.83 -7.49 -7.88
CA ALA A 27 1.05 -6.30 -8.20
C ALA A 27 0.21 -6.59 -9.44
N GLY A 28 -1.07 -6.23 -9.38
CA GLY A 28 -1.98 -6.43 -10.50
C GLY A 28 -3.45 -6.21 -10.11
N ALA A 29 -4.34 -6.72 -10.93
CA ALA A 29 -5.78 -6.53 -10.77
C ALA A 29 -6.31 -7.10 -9.45
N GLY A 30 -5.67 -8.14 -8.91
CA GLY A 30 -6.07 -8.76 -7.64
C GLY A 30 -5.56 -8.05 -6.39
N GLY A 31 -4.72 -7.04 -6.55
CA GLY A 31 -4.14 -6.30 -5.44
C GLY A 31 -2.62 -6.31 -5.42
N VAL A 32 -2.07 -5.99 -4.26
CA VAL A 32 -0.64 -5.81 -4.07
C VAL A 32 -0.18 -6.53 -2.81
N GLN A 33 0.99 -7.15 -2.88
CA GLN A 33 1.70 -7.69 -1.72
C GLN A 33 3.08 -7.06 -1.63
N ILE A 34 3.39 -6.51 -0.46
CA ILE A 34 4.68 -5.88 -0.18
C ILE A 34 5.32 -6.58 1.02
N TYR A 35 6.53 -7.06 0.83
CA TYR A 35 7.36 -7.67 1.88
C TYR A 35 8.33 -6.63 2.44
N ALA A 36 8.60 -6.71 3.74
CA ALA A 36 9.65 -5.95 4.40
C ALA A 36 10.43 -6.86 5.36
N PRO A 37 11.78 -6.80 5.33
CA PRO A 37 12.60 -7.60 6.24
C PRO A 37 12.61 -7.01 7.65
N LEU A 38 12.95 -7.84 8.64
CA LEU A 38 12.98 -7.41 10.03
C LEU A 38 14.09 -6.37 10.29
N ALA A 39 15.31 -6.62 9.81
CA ALA A 39 16.49 -5.85 10.23
C ALA A 39 16.36 -4.32 10.09
N PRO A 40 15.95 -3.74 8.94
CA PRO A 40 15.79 -2.30 8.84
C PRO A 40 14.52 -1.77 9.51
N ASN A 41 13.65 -2.63 10.00
CA ASN A 41 12.35 -2.29 10.57
C ASN A 41 12.21 -2.71 12.03
N ILE A 42 13.33 -3.02 12.66
CA ILE A 42 13.37 -3.56 14.00
C ILE A 42 13.24 -2.47 15.06
N ASN A 43 12.63 -2.81 16.20
CA ASN A 43 12.52 -1.95 17.35
C ASN A 43 13.46 -2.42 18.49
N HIS A 44 13.35 -1.77 19.65
CA HIS A 44 14.17 -2.04 20.83
C HIS A 44 13.93 -3.43 21.49
N ARG A 45 12.89 -4.14 21.07
CA ARG A 45 12.52 -5.47 21.57
C ARG A 45 12.80 -6.59 20.57
N ASP A 46 13.55 -6.29 19.52
CA ASP A 46 13.87 -7.23 18.43
C ASP A 46 12.63 -7.73 17.67
N THR A 47 11.58 -6.91 17.66
CA THR A 47 10.38 -7.14 16.85
C THR A 47 10.21 -6.01 15.86
N VAL A 48 9.22 -6.10 14.98
CA VAL A 48 8.96 -5.04 14.00
C VAL A 48 8.43 -3.79 14.72
N PHE A 49 9.06 -2.65 14.42
CA PHE A 49 8.56 -1.36 14.86
C PHE A 49 7.15 -1.11 14.31
N GLY A 50 6.21 -0.73 15.20
CA GLY A 50 4.83 -0.50 14.80
C GLY A 50 4.67 0.51 13.67
N GLY A 51 5.51 1.55 13.67
CA GLY A 51 5.53 2.54 12.59
C GLY A 51 5.90 1.93 11.24
N SER A 52 6.83 0.98 11.20
CA SER A 52 7.19 0.27 9.97
C SER A 52 6.04 -0.61 9.49
N ALA A 53 5.41 -1.37 10.39
CA ALA A 53 4.28 -2.22 10.04
C ALA A 53 3.13 -1.38 9.47
N SER A 54 2.83 -0.25 10.10
CA SER A 54 1.81 0.69 9.62
C SER A 54 2.18 1.29 8.26
N ALA A 55 3.44 1.72 8.08
CA ALA A 55 3.89 2.31 6.83
C ALA A 55 3.83 1.31 5.67
N VAL A 56 4.24 0.06 5.89
CA VAL A 56 4.18 -0.97 4.84
C VAL A 56 2.73 -1.32 4.50
N ALA A 57 1.86 -1.38 5.50
CA ALA A 57 0.43 -1.58 5.28
C ALA A 57 -0.18 -0.43 4.46
N MET A 58 0.18 0.81 4.77
CA MET A 58 -0.25 1.98 4.00
C MET A 58 0.25 1.92 2.56
N LEU A 59 1.51 1.54 2.35
CA LEU A 59 2.07 1.39 1.01
C LEU A 59 1.30 0.34 0.21
N ALA A 60 0.93 -0.78 0.83
CA ALA A 60 0.16 -1.82 0.15
C ALA A 60 -1.22 -1.31 -0.27
N ALA A 61 -1.93 -0.63 0.61
CA ALA A 61 -3.25 -0.06 0.33
C ALA A 61 -3.19 1.04 -0.74
N TRP A 62 -2.24 1.96 -0.60
CA TRP A 62 -2.00 3.02 -1.57
C TRP A 62 -1.67 2.45 -2.95
N SER A 63 -0.81 1.44 -2.96
CA SER A 63 -0.35 0.82 -4.21
C SER A 63 -1.47 0.04 -4.91
N ALA A 64 -2.34 -0.64 -4.16
CA ALA A 64 -3.48 -1.34 -4.74
C ALA A 64 -4.37 -0.38 -5.52
N LEU A 65 -4.63 0.80 -4.95
CA LEU A 65 -5.41 1.84 -5.63
C LEU A 65 -4.64 2.44 -6.81
N HIS A 66 -3.37 2.75 -6.62
CA HIS A 66 -2.51 3.34 -7.64
C HIS A 66 -2.43 2.45 -8.89
N VAL A 67 -2.16 1.16 -8.71
CA VAL A 67 -2.07 0.20 -9.81
C VAL A 67 -3.40 0.09 -10.56
N ARG A 68 -4.52 0.04 -9.83
CA ARG A 68 -5.83 -0.02 -10.44
C ARG A 68 -6.17 1.23 -11.26
N MET A 69 -5.89 2.40 -10.72
CA MET A 69 -6.14 3.66 -11.43
C MET A 69 -5.29 3.75 -12.69
N ARG A 70 -4.02 3.42 -12.61
CA ARG A 70 -3.14 3.44 -13.78
C ARG A 70 -3.59 2.46 -14.86
N ALA A 71 -4.05 1.28 -14.47
CA ALA A 71 -4.54 0.28 -15.42
C ALA A 71 -5.76 0.78 -16.20
N GLU A 72 -6.55 1.68 -15.63
CA GLU A 72 -7.73 2.25 -16.27
C GLU A 72 -7.49 3.65 -16.84
N GLY A 73 -6.24 4.08 -16.93
CA GLY A 73 -5.88 5.37 -17.51
C GLY A 73 -6.26 6.58 -16.67
N ILE A 74 -6.49 6.39 -15.37
CA ILE A 74 -6.83 7.47 -14.44
C ILE A 74 -5.53 7.94 -13.76
N ASP A 75 -5.30 9.27 -13.76
CA ASP A 75 -4.14 9.85 -13.09
C ASP A 75 -4.25 9.67 -11.57
N PRO A 76 -3.38 8.88 -10.94
CA PRO A 76 -3.51 8.57 -9.52
C PRO A 76 -2.90 9.67 -8.64
N ARG A 77 -3.69 10.66 -8.29
CA ARG A 77 -3.34 11.67 -7.30
C ARG A 77 -3.93 11.27 -5.95
N ILE A 78 -3.26 10.33 -5.30
CA ILE A 78 -3.74 9.69 -4.08
C ILE A 78 -3.02 10.28 -2.88
N VAL A 79 -3.79 10.75 -1.90
CA VAL A 79 -3.26 11.15 -0.60
C VAL A 79 -4.02 10.40 0.48
N ILE A 80 -3.31 10.09 1.57
CA ILE A 80 -3.91 9.43 2.71
C ILE A 80 -4.51 10.51 3.61
N ARG A 81 -5.81 10.42 3.82
CA ARG A 81 -6.53 11.36 4.67
C ARG A 81 -6.61 10.88 6.11
N ARG A 82 -6.78 9.57 6.28
CA ARG A 82 -6.94 8.95 7.60
C ARG A 82 -6.50 7.51 7.53
N ASN A 83 -5.88 7.02 8.57
CA ASN A 83 -5.60 5.60 8.71
C ASN A 83 -5.83 5.17 10.15
N ALA A 84 -6.11 3.89 10.33
CA ALA A 84 -6.19 3.24 11.62
C ALA A 84 -5.49 1.89 11.52
N MET A 85 -4.74 1.52 12.54
CA MET A 85 -3.97 0.29 12.57
C MET A 85 -4.23 -0.45 13.88
N SER A 86 -4.56 -1.74 13.77
CA SER A 86 -4.69 -2.63 14.92
C SER A 86 -3.46 -3.54 14.99
N TYR A 87 -2.83 -3.57 16.14
CA TYR A 87 -1.65 -4.40 16.40
C TYR A 87 -2.07 -5.54 17.33
N GLU A 88 -2.12 -6.75 16.81
CA GLU A 88 -2.63 -7.89 17.56
C GLU A 88 -1.53 -8.72 18.20
N ARG A 89 -0.40 -8.83 17.55
CA ARG A 89 0.76 -9.62 18.01
C ARG A 89 2.07 -9.01 17.56
N PRO A 90 3.16 -9.19 18.34
CA PRO A 90 4.49 -8.82 17.87
C PRO A 90 4.87 -9.60 16.61
N ILE A 91 5.53 -8.92 15.69
CA ILE A 91 6.06 -9.54 14.47
C ILE A 91 7.55 -9.73 14.68
N THR A 92 8.02 -10.98 14.62
CA THR A 92 9.38 -11.35 15.00
C THR A 92 10.30 -11.71 13.84
N ALA A 93 9.81 -11.52 12.62
CA ALA A 93 10.53 -11.83 11.39
C ALA A 93 10.13 -10.85 10.30
N GLY A 94 10.65 -11.04 9.08
CA GLY A 94 10.14 -10.32 7.92
C GLY A 94 8.64 -10.54 7.77
N PHE A 95 7.94 -9.58 7.17
CA PHE A 95 6.49 -9.61 7.09
C PHE A 95 5.98 -9.11 5.73
N THR A 96 4.77 -9.47 5.42
CA THR A 96 4.10 -9.10 4.16
C THR A 96 2.79 -8.38 4.44
N ALA A 97 2.62 -7.23 3.82
CA ALA A 97 1.34 -6.52 3.82
C ALA A 97 0.63 -6.80 2.50
N THR A 98 -0.65 -7.13 2.59
CA THR A 98 -1.49 -7.46 1.43
C THR A 98 -2.69 -6.53 1.40
N SER A 99 -3.01 -6.01 0.23
CA SER A 99 -4.20 -5.19 0.02
C SER A 99 -4.83 -5.50 -1.32
N ALA A 100 -6.16 -5.56 -1.35
CA ALA A 100 -6.94 -5.68 -2.57
C ALA A 100 -7.47 -4.32 -3.01
N PRO A 101 -7.78 -4.15 -4.31
CA PRO A 101 -8.44 -2.93 -4.76
C PRO A 101 -9.84 -2.81 -4.16
N PRO A 102 -10.46 -1.62 -4.22
CA PRO A 102 -11.83 -1.45 -3.73
C PRO A 102 -12.82 -2.42 -4.40
N GLU A 103 -13.87 -2.76 -3.68
CA GLU A 103 -14.98 -3.53 -4.26
C GLU A 103 -15.59 -2.80 -5.45
N HIS A 104 -16.26 -3.54 -6.32
CA HIS A 104 -16.80 -3.01 -7.58
C HIS A 104 -17.67 -1.77 -7.40
N GLU A 105 -18.58 -1.79 -6.44
CA GLU A 105 -19.46 -0.63 -6.21
C GLU A 105 -18.69 0.61 -5.74
N ALA A 106 -17.77 0.44 -4.80
CA ALA A 106 -16.93 1.53 -4.32
C ALA A 106 -16.05 2.08 -5.44
N TRP A 107 -15.51 1.20 -6.27
CA TRP A 107 -14.72 1.58 -7.44
C TRP A 107 -15.55 2.39 -8.43
N THR A 108 -16.74 1.92 -8.75
CA THR A 108 -17.65 2.61 -9.69
C THR A 108 -17.98 4.02 -9.20
N ARG A 109 -18.28 4.18 -7.90
CA ARG A 109 -18.54 5.50 -7.32
C ARG A 109 -17.32 6.42 -7.38
N LEU A 110 -16.15 5.87 -7.09
CA LEU A 110 -14.89 6.61 -7.16
C LEU A 110 -14.67 7.18 -8.56
N VAL A 111 -14.76 6.33 -9.57
CA VAL A 111 -14.54 6.70 -10.97
C VAL A 111 -15.57 7.76 -11.40
N ALA A 112 -16.85 7.58 -11.06
CA ALA A 112 -17.90 8.52 -11.40
C ALA A 112 -17.67 9.90 -10.76
N THR A 113 -17.22 9.93 -9.51
CA THR A 113 -16.91 11.18 -8.80
C THR A 113 -15.74 11.91 -9.43
N LEU A 114 -14.66 11.18 -9.75
CA LEU A 114 -13.49 11.74 -10.41
C LEU A 114 -13.81 12.27 -11.81
N ALA A 115 -14.68 11.58 -12.55
CA ALA A 115 -15.11 12.00 -13.87
C ALA A 115 -15.85 13.35 -13.85
N ARG A 116 -16.45 13.71 -12.72
CA ARG A 116 -17.10 15.02 -12.51
C ARG A 116 -16.10 16.11 -12.09
N GLY A 117 -14.81 15.82 -12.04
CA GLY A 117 -13.80 16.75 -11.57
C GLY A 117 -13.82 17.00 -10.07
N ARG A 118 -14.41 16.11 -9.27
CA ARG A 118 -14.52 16.24 -7.83
C ARG A 118 -13.56 15.29 -7.11
N PRO A 119 -13.02 15.69 -5.93
CA PRO A 119 -12.27 14.78 -5.09
C PRO A 119 -13.16 13.62 -4.64
N ALA A 120 -12.60 12.42 -4.66
CA ALA A 120 -13.29 11.21 -4.21
C ALA A 120 -12.58 10.62 -3.00
N ARG A 121 -13.32 9.91 -2.16
CA ARG A 121 -12.79 9.20 -1.00
C ARG A 121 -13.13 7.74 -1.11
N VAL A 122 -12.20 6.91 -0.73
CA VAL A 122 -12.38 5.46 -0.70
C VAL A 122 -11.65 4.91 0.52
N ARG A 123 -12.24 3.88 1.12
CA ARG A 123 -11.59 3.13 2.18
C ARG A 123 -10.95 1.88 1.59
N ILE A 124 -9.69 1.66 1.90
CA ILE A 124 -8.97 0.48 1.49
C ILE A 124 -8.37 -0.16 2.73
N MET A 125 -8.42 -1.48 2.78
CA MET A 125 -7.87 -2.26 3.87
C MET A 125 -6.59 -2.94 3.44
N ALA A 126 -5.65 -3.02 4.38
CA ALA A 126 -4.45 -3.83 4.22
C ALA A 126 -4.31 -4.75 5.43
N ARG A 127 -3.74 -5.91 5.21
CA ARG A 127 -3.50 -6.90 6.25
C ARG A 127 -2.03 -7.28 6.25
N VAL A 128 -1.47 -7.35 7.44
CA VAL A 128 -0.08 -7.74 7.65
C VAL A 128 0.01 -9.18 8.13
#